data_3f0fd8206c15f6d1cc58937833475ec7
#
_entry.id   3f0fd8206c15f6d1cc58937833475ec7
#
_cell.length_a   1.000
_cell.length_b   1.000
_cell.length_c   1.000
_cell.angle_alpha   90.00
_cell.angle_beta   90.00
_cell.angle_gamma   90.00
#
_symmetry.space_group_name_H-M   'P 1'
#
loop_
_entity.id
_entity.type
_entity.pdbx_description
1 polymer ?
#
loop_
_entity_poly.entity_id
_entity_poly.type
_entity_poly.pdbx_seq_one_letter_code
_entity_poly.pdbx_strand_id
1 'polypeptide(L)'
;MKAVYLTIASLIIGLTIQAQAIPSLDKSILDISYYPVNYPILKVQNKVNTPPVARVIYSRPLKNGRTVYGELVEFGEVWRLGANEATELEFFTDVSLGGRKISKGRYTMFCIPTPEKWTIMINRDTDSWGAFQYDPEKDIARIDVKPEKQETPVEPFSMSFVEDSSGINLIIAWDDVKAIIPFSYQRSM
;
A
#
# COMPACT_ATOMS: atom_id res chain seq x y z
N MET A 1 -63.62 -23.66 -48.96
CA MET A 1 -62.88 -24.01 -47.72
C MET A 1 -61.57 -23.28 -47.78
N LYS A 2 -61.41 -22.25 -46.95
CA LYS A 2 -60.13 -21.47 -46.86
C LYS A 2 -59.32 -22.01 -45.69
N ALA A 3 -58.15 -22.58 -46.00
CA ALA A 3 -57.21 -23.05 -45.02
C ALA A 3 -56.46 -21.86 -44.38
N VAL A 4 -56.55 -21.71 -43.07
CA VAL A 4 -55.81 -20.69 -42.30
C VAL A 4 -54.54 -21.36 -41.86
N TYR A 5 -53.39 -20.88 -42.36
CA TYR A 5 -52.05 -21.28 -41.90
C TYR A 5 -51.67 -20.44 -40.68
N LEU A 6 -51.62 -21.10 -39.54
CA LEU A 6 -51.15 -20.50 -38.30
C LEU A 6 -49.63 -20.61 -38.22
N THR A 7 -48.93 -19.52 -38.44
CA THR A 7 -47.46 -19.47 -38.34
C THR A 7 -47.08 -19.20 -36.86
N ILE A 8 -46.55 -20.20 -36.17
CA ILE A 8 -45.99 -20.05 -34.80
C ILE A 8 -44.57 -19.54 -34.95
N ALA A 9 -44.36 -18.25 -34.64
CA ALA A 9 -43.03 -17.67 -34.52
C ALA A 9 -42.47 -18.03 -33.17
N SER A 10 -41.55 -18.99 -33.09
CA SER A 10 -40.80 -19.31 -31.88
C SER A 10 -39.76 -18.23 -31.59
N LEU A 11 -40.02 -17.40 -30.58
CA LEU A 11 -39.07 -16.42 -30.10
C LEU A 11 -38.00 -17.13 -29.25
N ILE A 12 -36.84 -17.42 -29.81
CA ILE A 12 -35.68 -17.96 -29.10
C ILE A 12 -35.03 -16.79 -28.37
N ILE A 13 -35.32 -16.63 -27.07
CA ILE A 13 -34.60 -15.73 -26.19
C ILE A 13 -33.25 -16.39 -25.87
N GLY A 14 -32.22 -15.99 -26.58
CA GLY A 14 -30.84 -16.38 -26.30
C GLY A 14 -30.40 -15.77 -24.96
N LEU A 15 -30.41 -16.55 -23.89
CA LEU A 15 -29.74 -16.21 -22.65
C LEU A 15 -28.21 -16.24 -22.91
N THR A 16 -27.63 -15.08 -23.15
CA THR A 16 -26.15 -14.95 -23.12
C THR A 16 -25.69 -15.10 -21.69
N ILE A 17 -25.23 -16.30 -21.31
CA ILE A 17 -24.49 -16.51 -20.09
C ILE A 17 -23.16 -15.78 -20.28
N GLN A 18 -23.04 -14.59 -19.73
CA GLN A 18 -21.75 -13.94 -19.60
C GLN A 18 -20.93 -14.74 -18.58
N ALA A 19 -20.05 -15.60 -19.07
CA ALA A 19 -19.06 -16.25 -18.23
C ALA A 19 -18.19 -15.14 -17.62
N GLN A 20 -18.24 -14.99 -16.30
CA GLN A 20 -17.41 -14.05 -15.57
C GLN A 20 -15.96 -14.50 -15.71
N ALA A 21 -15.18 -13.78 -16.51
CA ALA A 21 -13.77 -14.09 -16.70
C ALA A 21 -13.03 -13.86 -15.38
N ILE A 22 -12.33 -14.87 -14.90
CA ILE A 22 -11.40 -14.71 -13.78
C ILE A 22 -10.26 -13.82 -14.26
N PRO A 23 -9.97 -12.67 -13.58
CA PRO A 23 -8.89 -11.80 -14.00
C PRO A 23 -7.53 -12.52 -13.91
N SER A 24 -6.63 -12.17 -14.80
CA SER A 24 -5.24 -12.66 -14.73
C SER A 24 -4.55 -12.13 -13.46
N LEU A 25 -3.53 -12.85 -13.01
CA LEU A 25 -2.71 -12.40 -11.89
C LEU A 25 -2.06 -11.05 -12.22
N ASP A 26 -2.16 -10.10 -11.30
CA ASP A 26 -1.48 -8.82 -11.42
C ASP A 26 0.04 -8.99 -11.29
N LYS A 27 0.79 -8.17 -12.05
CA LYS A 27 2.26 -8.21 -12.05
C LYS A 27 2.86 -7.55 -10.81
N SER A 28 2.09 -6.72 -10.12
CA SER A 28 2.48 -6.01 -8.91
C SER A 28 1.63 -6.50 -7.75
N ILE A 29 1.91 -7.72 -7.29
CA ILE A 29 1.15 -8.38 -6.23
C ILE A 29 1.10 -7.54 -4.95
N LEU A 30 -0.02 -7.59 -4.24
CA LEU A 30 -0.14 -7.02 -2.90
C LEU A 30 0.63 -7.87 -1.88
N ASP A 31 1.27 -7.18 -0.94
CA ASP A 31 1.97 -7.77 0.20
C ASP A 31 1.60 -7.06 1.49
N ILE A 32 1.86 -7.71 2.60
CA ILE A 32 1.53 -7.21 3.94
C ILE A 32 2.75 -7.35 4.84
N SER A 33 3.17 -6.26 5.48
CA SER A 33 4.14 -6.28 6.56
C SER A 33 3.49 -5.86 7.88
N TYR A 34 3.87 -6.52 8.98
CA TYR A 34 3.35 -6.27 10.33
C TYR A 34 4.46 -5.86 11.30
N TYR A 35 4.07 -5.15 12.34
CA TYR A 35 4.86 -5.06 13.55
C TYR A 35 4.03 -5.51 14.77
N PRO A 36 4.48 -6.51 15.56
CA PRO A 36 5.75 -7.27 15.41
C PRO A 36 5.83 -8.05 14.10
N VAL A 37 7.05 -8.20 13.59
CA VAL A 37 7.30 -8.96 12.37
C VAL A 37 6.76 -10.38 12.51
N ASN A 38 6.15 -10.90 11.45
CA ASN A 38 5.47 -12.21 11.44
C ASN A 38 4.33 -12.33 12.46
N TYR A 39 3.67 -11.24 12.81
CA TYR A 39 2.60 -11.21 13.81
C TYR A 39 1.56 -12.35 13.66
N PRO A 40 1.01 -12.69 12.47
CA PRO A 40 0.06 -13.80 12.34
C PRO A 40 0.64 -15.15 12.80
N ILE A 41 1.91 -15.41 12.52
CA ILE A 41 2.61 -16.64 12.95
C ILE A 41 2.81 -16.63 14.47
N LEU A 42 3.25 -15.50 15.02
CA LEU A 42 3.42 -15.35 16.47
C LEU A 42 2.11 -15.57 17.21
N LYS A 43 0.99 -15.10 16.65
CA LYS A 43 -0.35 -15.27 17.21
C LYS A 43 -0.76 -16.75 17.23
N VAL A 44 -0.57 -17.48 16.14
CA VAL A 44 -0.86 -18.93 16.08
C VAL A 44 0.01 -19.72 17.07
N GLN A 45 1.24 -19.26 17.29
CA GLN A 45 2.17 -19.87 18.26
C GLN A 45 1.90 -19.43 19.72
N ASN A 46 0.87 -18.65 20.00
CA ASN A 46 0.57 -18.06 21.31
C ASN A 46 1.72 -17.23 21.92
N LYS A 47 2.58 -16.66 21.07
CA LYS A 47 3.70 -15.80 21.47
C LYS A 47 3.29 -14.34 21.64
N VAL A 48 2.12 -13.95 21.13
CA VAL A 48 1.51 -12.63 21.30
C VAL A 48 0.02 -12.78 21.57
N ASN A 49 -0.51 -11.98 22.49
CA ASN A 49 -1.92 -11.96 22.89
C ASN A 49 -2.59 -10.59 22.72
N THR A 50 -1.82 -9.59 22.29
CA THR A 50 -2.31 -8.23 22.01
C THR A 50 -2.40 -8.02 20.50
N PRO A 51 -3.20 -7.05 20.02
CA PRO A 51 -3.16 -6.64 18.61
C PRO A 51 -1.77 -6.24 18.15
N PRO A 52 -1.45 -6.26 16.85
CA PRO A 52 -0.19 -5.71 16.36
C PRO A 52 -0.15 -4.19 16.63
N VAL A 53 1.01 -3.58 16.55
CA VAL A 53 1.14 -2.11 16.63
C VAL A 53 0.74 -1.48 15.31
N ALA A 54 1.25 -2.05 14.21
CA ALA A 54 1.01 -1.55 12.87
C ALA A 54 1.00 -2.68 11.83
N ARG A 55 0.37 -2.42 10.70
CA ARG A 55 0.57 -3.15 9.45
C ARG A 55 0.58 -2.19 8.27
N VAL A 56 1.28 -2.57 7.22
CA VAL A 56 1.25 -1.88 5.92
C VAL A 56 0.85 -2.89 4.84
N ILE A 57 -0.09 -2.48 3.96
CA ILE A 57 -0.52 -3.23 2.77
C ILE A 57 -0.07 -2.42 1.57
N TYR A 58 0.68 -3.04 0.67
CA TYR A 58 1.30 -2.34 -0.44
C TYR A 58 1.52 -3.26 -1.64
N SER A 59 1.55 -2.72 -2.84
CA SER A 59 1.89 -3.51 -4.02
C SER A 59 3.39 -3.50 -4.26
N ARG A 60 3.91 -4.59 -4.83
CA ARG A 60 5.33 -4.82 -5.06
C ARG A 60 5.69 -4.82 -6.54
N PRO A 61 5.73 -3.66 -7.21
CA PRO A 61 6.24 -3.58 -8.57
C PRO A 61 7.71 -4.01 -8.63
N LEU A 62 8.07 -4.70 -9.72
CA LEU A 62 9.45 -5.05 -10.03
C LEU A 62 10.12 -3.93 -10.79
N LYS A 63 11.41 -3.72 -10.57
CA LYS A 63 12.23 -2.78 -11.35
C LYS A 63 12.31 -3.19 -12.83
N ASN A 64 12.56 -4.47 -13.10
CA ASN A 64 12.67 -5.04 -14.47
C ASN A 64 13.65 -4.25 -15.36
N GLY A 65 14.84 -3.92 -14.83
CA GLY A 65 15.88 -3.22 -15.56
C GLY A 65 15.61 -1.72 -15.84
N ARG A 66 14.50 -1.15 -15.33
CA ARG A 66 14.16 0.26 -15.54
C ARG A 66 14.86 1.15 -14.50
N THR A 67 15.05 2.42 -14.84
CA THR A 67 15.40 3.45 -13.86
C THR A 67 14.17 3.74 -13.00
N VAL A 68 14.27 3.56 -11.68
CA VAL A 68 13.13 3.74 -10.79
C VAL A 68 12.90 5.22 -10.50
N TYR A 69 13.85 5.85 -9.81
CA TYR A 69 13.67 7.23 -9.36
C TYR A 69 14.11 8.23 -10.40
N GLY A 70 13.26 9.21 -10.70
CA GLY A 70 13.45 10.21 -11.76
C GLY A 70 12.82 9.83 -13.11
N GLU A 71 12.44 8.52 -13.30
CA GLU A 71 11.74 8.05 -14.50
C GLU A 71 10.43 7.37 -14.16
N LEU A 72 10.46 6.14 -13.60
CA LEU A 72 9.26 5.39 -13.23
C LEU A 72 8.50 6.04 -12.07
N VAL A 73 9.24 6.60 -11.14
CA VAL A 73 8.76 7.43 -10.01
C VAL A 73 9.32 8.82 -10.20
N GLU A 74 8.50 9.74 -10.70
CA GLU A 74 8.89 11.10 -11.01
C GLU A 74 9.24 11.89 -9.73
N PHE A 75 10.34 12.65 -9.80
CA PHE A 75 10.72 13.53 -8.70
C PHE A 75 9.78 14.73 -8.59
N GLY A 76 9.41 15.09 -7.36
CA GLY A 76 8.53 16.23 -7.09
C GLY A 76 7.04 15.92 -7.21
N GLU A 77 6.67 14.74 -7.73
CA GLU A 77 5.28 14.33 -7.89
C GLU A 77 4.80 13.42 -6.74
N VAL A 78 3.49 13.44 -6.51
CA VAL A 78 2.89 12.58 -5.47
C VAL A 78 2.87 11.13 -5.92
N TRP A 79 3.59 10.29 -5.20
CA TRP A 79 3.67 8.86 -5.45
C TRP A 79 2.91 8.06 -4.39
N ARG A 80 2.13 7.08 -4.85
CA ARG A 80 1.32 6.16 -4.02
C ARG A 80 2.11 5.10 -3.26
N LEU A 81 3.45 5.11 -3.35
CA LEU A 81 4.35 4.13 -2.70
C LEU A 81 4.04 2.68 -3.11
N GLY A 82 4.13 2.42 -4.41
CA GLY A 82 3.86 1.12 -5.03
C GLY A 82 3.24 1.26 -6.42
N ALA A 83 2.38 0.32 -6.77
CA ALA A 83 1.61 0.28 -8.02
C ALA A 83 0.14 0.03 -7.70
N ASN A 84 -0.77 0.27 -8.65
CA ASN A 84 -2.21 0.07 -8.53
C ASN A 84 -2.81 0.85 -7.34
N GLU A 85 -3.29 0.17 -6.30
CA GLU A 85 -3.79 0.80 -5.08
C GLU A 85 -2.67 1.57 -4.36
N ALA A 86 -3.05 2.65 -3.70
CA ALA A 86 -2.14 3.37 -2.83
C ALA A 86 -1.85 2.56 -1.56
N THR A 87 -0.63 2.69 -1.06
CA THR A 87 -0.19 1.98 0.16
C THR A 87 -1.07 2.34 1.36
N GLU A 88 -1.66 1.35 1.98
CA GLU A 88 -2.42 1.50 3.22
C GLU A 88 -1.57 1.21 4.45
N LEU A 89 -1.67 2.08 5.45
CA LEU A 89 -1.04 1.94 6.75
C LEU A 89 -2.12 1.89 7.83
N GLU A 90 -2.12 0.83 8.63
CA GLU A 90 -3.02 0.70 9.76
C GLU A 90 -2.26 0.65 11.07
N PHE A 91 -2.66 1.50 12.00
CA PHE A 91 -2.18 1.51 13.38
C PHE A 91 -3.25 0.95 14.30
N PHE A 92 -2.90 0.02 15.15
CA PHE A 92 -3.78 -0.61 16.15
C PHE A 92 -3.64 0.06 17.53
N THR A 93 -2.70 0.99 17.65
CA THR A 93 -2.50 1.87 18.80
C THR A 93 -2.19 3.28 18.31
N ASP A 94 -2.31 4.28 19.19
CA ASP A 94 -1.88 5.63 18.86
C ASP A 94 -0.36 5.68 18.67
N VAL A 95 0.09 6.37 17.63
CA VAL A 95 1.50 6.57 17.33
C VAL A 95 1.81 8.05 17.12
N SER A 96 3.07 8.39 16.99
CA SER A 96 3.51 9.74 16.63
C SER A 96 4.49 9.68 15.46
N LEU A 97 4.35 10.59 14.51
CA LEU A 97 5.25 10.80 13.38
C LEU A 97 5.74 12.26 13.42
N GLY A 98 7.06 12.48 13.57
CA GLY A 98 7.62 13.83 13.64
C GLY A 98 7.01 14.69 14.75
N GLY A 99 6.66 14.10 15.91
CA GLY A 99 5.98 14.77 17.02
C GLY A 99 4.47 14.98 16.83
N ARG A 100 3.91 14.63 15.69
CA ARG A 100 2.47 14.71 15.41
C ARG A 100 1.79 13.41 15.83
N LYS A 101 0.79 13.49 16.71
CA LYS A 101 -0.01 12.35 17.12
C LYS A 101 -0.90 11.86 15.97
N ILE A 102 -0.89 10.55 15.75
CA ILE A 102 -1.75 9.82 14.81
C ILE A 102 -2.55 8.81 15.63
N SER A 103 -3.87 8.92 15.64
CA SER A 103 -4.74 7.98 16.34
C SER A 103 -4.69 6.61 15.67
N LYS A 104 -5.02 5.56 16.41
CA LYS A 104 -5.24 4.24 15.81
C LYS A 104 -6.29 4.34 14.69
N GLY A 105 -6.09 3.61 13.60
CA GLY A 105 -6.96 3.64 12.44
C GLY A 105 -6.24 3.28 11.13
N ARG A 106 -6.98 3.35 10.03
CA ARG A 106 -6.49 3.12 8.67
C ARG A 106 -6.21 4.47 8.00
N TYR A 107 -5.15 4.50 7.23
CA TYR A 107 -4.65 5.68 6.53
C TYR A 107 -4.02 5.27 5.21
N THR A 108 -3.98 6.18 4.26
CA THR A 108 -3.17 6.02 3.05
C THR A 108 -1.84 6.75 3.22
N MET A 109 -0.77 6.14 2.77
CA MET A 109 0.57 6.73 2.79
C MET A 109 0.97 7.12 1.37
N PHE A 110 1.38 8.39 1.22
CA PHE A 110 1.93 8.94 -0.01
C PHE A 110 3.34 9.48 0.22
N CYS A 111 4.07 9.70 -0.86
CA CYS A 111 5.41 10.28 -0.85
C CYS A 111 5.58 11.27 -1.98
N ILE A 112 6.28 12.37 -1.74
CA ILE A 112 6.87 13.21 -2.79
C ILE A 112 8.37 13.00 -2.72
N PRO A 113 8.95 12.18 -3.62
CA PRO A 113 10.37 11.88 -3.62
C PRO A 113 11.15 12.98 -4.34
N THR A 114 12.33 13.30 -3.81
CA THR A 114 13.40 14.02 -4.53
C THR A 114 14.73 13.30 -4.27
N PRO A 115 15.80 13.61 -4.99
CA PRO A 115 17.12 13.00 -4.76
C PRO A 115 17.64 13.20 -3.33
N GLU A 116 17.30 14.34 -2.70
CA GLU A 116 17.83 14.72 -1.39
C GLU A 116 16.86 14.42 -0.24
N LYS A 117 15.57 14.33 -0.55
CA LYS A 117 14.52 14.33 0.46
C LYS A 117 13.26 13.62 -0.03
N TRP A 118 12.67 12.82 0.83
CA TRP A 118 11.33 12.27 0.63
C TRP A 118 10.37 12.89 1.64
N THR A 119 9.32 13.55 1.15
CA THR A 119 8.22 14.01 2.00
C THR A 119 7.18 12.91 2.09
N ILE A 120 7.06 12.29 3.26
CA ILE A 120 6.05 11.26 3.55
C ILE A 120 4.79 11.94 4.08
N MET A 121 3.65 11.60 3.52
CA MET A 121 2.34 12.08 3.94
C MET A 121 1.50 10.91 4.43
N ILE A 122 0.85 11.09 5.59
CA ILE A 122 -0.19 10.19 6.12
C ILE A 122 -1.52 10.88 5.90
N ASN A 123 -2.36 10.29 5.06
CA ASN A 123 -3.62 10.88 4.60
C ASN A 123 -4.82 10.10 5.15
N ARG A 124 -5.89 10.80 5.43
CA ARG A 124 -7.12 10.24 6.02
C ARG A 124 -7.95 9.44 5.02
N ASP A 125 -7.85 9.74 3.72
CA ASP A 125 -8.54 8.94 2.70
C ASP A 125 -7.98 7.51 2.68
N THR A 126 -8.86 6.56 2.42
CA THR A 126 -8.53 5.13 2.30
C THR A 126 -9.10 4.59 0.99
N ASP A 127 -8.69 3.35 0.65
CA ASP A 127 -9.22 2.63 -0.50
C ASP A 127 -8.98 3.35 -1.85
N SER A 128 -7.85 4.09 -1.95
CA SER A 128 -7.51 4.93 -3.10
C SER A 128 -6.77 4.15 -4.17
N TRP A 129 -7.15 4.34 -5.43
CA TRP A 129 -6.39 3.87 -6.59
C TRP A 129 -5.39 4.93 -7.05
N GLY A 130 -4.10 4.63 -6.96
CA GLY A 130 -3.06 5.59 -7.36
C GLY A 130 -2.99 6.81 -6.43
N ALA A 131 -2.54 7.93 -6.98
CA ALA A 131 -2.52 9.23 -6.30
C ALA A 131 -3.41 10.28 -7.01
N PHE A 132 -4.31 9.84 -7.91
CA PHE A 132 -5.08 10.73 -8.76
C PHE A 132 -6.05 11.64 -8.00
N GLN A 133 -6.53 11.20 -6.85
CA GLN A 133 -7.46 11.94 -5.99
C GLN A 133 -6.81 12.38 -4.68
N TYR A 134 -5.47 12.46 -4.65
CA TYR A 134 -4.77 12.95 -3.48
C TYR A 134 -5.21 14.36 -3.12
N ASP A 135 -5.62 14.54 -1.88
CA ASP A 135 -6.06 15.81 -1.32
C ASP A 135 -5.17 16.18 -0.11
N PRO A 136 -4.33 17.21 -0.23
CA PRO A 136 -3.43 17.61 0.85
C PRO A 136 -4.14 18.13 2.10
N GLU A 137 -5.42 18.55 2.02
CA GLU A 137 -6.20 18.97 3.18
C GLU A 137 -6.57 17.79 4.10
N LYS A 138 -6.50 16.57 3.58
CA LYS A 138 -6.74 15.34 4.33
C LYS A 138 -5.48 14.76 4.98
N ASP A 139 -4.33 15.39 4.81
CA ASP A 139 -3.11 14.97 5.48
C ASP A 139 -3.18 15.25 6.98
N ILE A 140 -2.92 14.21 7.76
CA ILE A 140 -2.90 14.31 9.23
C ILE A 140 -1.48 14.46 9.77
N ALA A 141 -0.48 14.01 9.03
CA ALA A 141 0.92 14.15 9.36
C ALA A 141 1.78 14.19 8.09
N ARG A 142 2.88 14.94 8.17
CA ARG A 142 3.93 14.98 7.15
C ARG A 142 5.30 14.93 7.85
N ILE A 143 6.24 14.26 7.24
CA ILE A 143 7.64 14.25 7.67
C ILE A 143 8.57 14.19 6.46
N ASP A 144 9.65 14.92 6.53
CA ASP A 144 10.75 14.81 5.59
C ASP A 144 11.77 13.81 6.10
N VAL A 145 12.10 12.82 5.27
CA VAL A 145 13.15 11.84 5.54
C VAL A 145 14.21 11.90 4.43
N LYS A 146 15.44 11.62 4.79
CA LYS A 146 16.54 11.58 3.81
C LYS A 146 16.59 10.17 3.19
N PRO A 147 16.49 10.04 1.85
CA PRO A 147 16.74 8.76 1.20
C PRO A 147 18.22 8.41 1.30
N GLU A 148 18.53 7.14 1.45
CA GLU A 148 19.87 6.61 1.55
C GLU A 148 20.14 5.63 0.39
N LYS A 149 21.32 5.69 -0.17
CA LYS A 149 21.76 4.67 -1.12
C LYS A 149 22.07 3.37 -0.37
N GLN A 150 21.76 2.26 -1.02
CA GLN A 150 22.12 0.92 -0.54
C GLN A 150 23.01 0.22 -1.57
N GLU A 151 23.96 -0.59 -1.10
CA GLU A 151 24.94 -1.25 -1.97
C GLU A 151 24.31 -2.35 -2.82
N THR A 152 23.31 -3.06 -2.25
CA THR A 152 22.61 -4.14 -2.95
C THR A 152 21.24 -3.66 -3.39
N PRO A 153 20.99 -3.52 -4.70
CA PRO A 153 19.67 -3.12 -5.19
C PRO A 153 18.58 -4.15 -4.85
N VAL A 154 17.40 -3.65 -4.50
CA VAL A 154 16.21 -4.44 -4.23
C VAL A 154 15.32 -4.45 -5.47
N GLU A 155 15.13 -5.61 -6.09
CA GLU A 155 14.36 -5.74 -7.33
C GLU A 155 12.86 -5.46 -7.14
N PRO A 156 12.12 -6.08 -6.18
CA PRO A 156 10.75 -5.70 -5.90
C PRO A 156 10.70 -4.54 -4.91
N PHE A 157 9.83 -3.57 -5.15
CA PHE A 157 9.46 -2.60 -4.12
C PHE A 157 9.10 -3.31 -2.82
N SER A 158 9.68 -2.90 -1.70
CA SER A 158 9.57 -3.63 -0.44
C SER A 158 9.40 -2.70 0.75
N MET A 159 8.55 -3.11 1.69
CA MET A 159 8.37 -2.45 2.98
C MET A 159 8.48 -3.44 4.12
N SER A 160 9.15 -3.04 5.19
CA SER A 160 9.23 -3.85 6.41
C SER A 160 9.35 -2.98 7.64
N PHE A 161 8.75 -3.45 8.75
CA PHE A 161 8.95 -2.82 10.05
C PHE A 161 10.17 -3.40 10.75
N VAL A 162 10.89 -2.54 11.45
CA VAL A 162 11.97 -2.92 12.38
C VAL A 162 11.78 -2.20 13.71
N GLU A 163 12.22 -2.82 14.78
CA GLU A 163 12.19 -2.22 16.10
C GLU A 163 13.16 -1.05 16.20
N ASP A 164 12.76 0.00 16.91
CA ASP A 164 13.57 1.13 17.27
C ASP A 164 13.44 1.42 18.77
N SER A 165 14.41 2.11 19.34
CA SER A 165 14.44 2.46 20.78
C SER A 165 13.21 3.28 21.21
N SER A 166 12.69 4.14 20.33
CA SER A 166 11.54 5.01 20.57
C SER A 166 10.21 4.44 20.04
N GLY A 167 10.25 3.32 19.31
CA GLY A 167 9.06 2.74 18.68
C GLY A 167 9.39 1.77 17.57
N ILE A 168 9.01 2.11 16.34
CA ILE A 168 9.24 1.30 15.14
C ILE A 168 9.66 2.18 13.97
N ASN A 169 10.50 1.64 13.12
CA ASN A 169 10.82 2.21 11.82
C ASN A 169 10.14 1.41 10.72
N LEU A 170 9.46 2.08 9.78
CA LEU A 170 9.07 1.49 8.51
C LEU A 170 10.18 1.75 7.50
N ILE A 171 10.81 0.69 7.03
CA ILE A 171 11.82 0.75 5.97
C ILE A 171 11.11 0.56 4.64
N ILE A 172 11.36 1.46 3.70
CA ILE A 172 10.95 1.40 2.30
C ILE A 172 12.22 1.21 1.48
N ALA A 173 12.25 0.22 0.59
CA ALA A 173 13.40 -0.05 -0.25
C ALA A 173 12.96 -0.45 -1.67
N TRP A 174 13.60 0.14 -2.67
CA TRP A 174 13.47 -0.22 -4.07
C TRP A 174 14.69 0.25 -4.85
N ASP A 175 15.17 -0.59 -5.78
CA ASP A 175 16.43 -0.34 -6.48
C ASP A 175 17.59 -0.10 -5.49
N ASP A 176 18.40 0.91 -5.69
CA ASP A 176 19.55 1.28 -4.86
C ASP A 176 19.19 2.31 -3.76
N VAL A 177 17.90 2.55 -3.51
CA VAL A 177 17.44 3.55 -2.53
C VAL A 177 16.61 2.92 -1.45
N LYS A 178 16.85 3.34 -0.20
CA LYS A 178 15.99 3.07 0.95
C LYS A 178 15.63 4.37 1.69
N ALA A 179 14.47 4.37 2.32
CA ALA A 179 14.04 5.43 3.24
C ALA A 179 13.56 4.82 4.55
N ILE A 180 13.78 5.51 5.66
CA ILE A 180 13.42 5.07 7.01
C ILE A 180 12.44 6.06 7.60
N ILE A 181 11.25 5.58 7.97
CA ILE A 181 10.17 6.41 8.52
C ILE A 181 9.98 6.02 9.98
N PRO A 182 10.34 6.89 10.94
CA PRO A 182 10.25 6.60 12.36
C PRO A 182 8.86 6.87 12.91
N PHE A 183 8.25 5.89 13.57
CA PHE A 183 7.03 6.04 14.36
C PHE A 183 7.34 5.74 15.83
N SER A 184 6.99 6.66 16.72
CA SER A 184 7.06 6.42 18.17
C SER A 184 5.68 6.06 18.73
N TYR A 185 5.64 5.25 19.77
CA TYR A 185 4.41 4.91 20.52
C TYR A 185 4.74 4.55 21.97
N GLN A 186 3.75 4.68 22.84
CA GLN A 186 3.90 4.23 24.23
C GLN A 186 3.76 2.72 24.28
N ARG A 187 4.83 2.03 24.68
CA ARG A 187 4.79 0.59 24.97
C ARG A 187 3.96 0.40 26.25
N SER A 188 2.89 -0.38 26.17
CA SER A 188 2.21 -0.84 27.39
C SER A 188 3.19 -1.68 28.21
N MET A 189 3.43 -1.26 29.44
CA MET A 189 4.21 -2.03 30.44
C MET A 189 3.43 -3.28 30.87
#